data_6ee910bf068cb0dca3e24e21f5524fe5
#
_entry.id   6ee910bf068cb0dca3e24e21f5524fe5
#
_cell.length_a   1.000
_cell.length_b   1.000
_cell.length_c   1.000
_cell.angle_alpha   90.00
_cell.angle_beta   90.00
_cell.angle_gamma   90.00
#
_symmetry.space_group_name_H-M   'P 1'
#
loop_
_entity.id
_entity.type
_entity.pdbx_description
1 polymer ?
#
loop_
_entity_poly.entity_id
_entity_poly.type
_entity_poly.pdbx_seq_one_letter_code
_entity_poly.pdbx_strand_id
1 'polypeptide(L)'
;MTARHTNSTAWTGMVAVDDTELAVTDTGGDGIAVLYLNGQFATQGYWRKTIAELGPGFRHITFDERARGKKSKLSADYSFEAAVRDVDAVLAARGVERALVVGWSYGAVVGAHWAERNPERAIGAVLVDGAFPYDWLDDAMEERIRTLFKRLSWFMPLMRPTGLAPRMTAAQQAESNIELGKLSRTSELGPVLDAITVPVRYVVASGTSFGSKRDEQEKIRSGLDAATTRNPNIRIGAKVPSNHGAILRKDFRAIADSVREVAELDG
;
A
#
# COMPACT_ATOMS: atom_id res chain seq x y z
N MET A 1 -7.70 -34.87 7.51
CA MET A 1 -7.18 -34.53 6.16
C MET A 1 -5.94 -33.68 6.38
N THR A 2 -4.77 -34.25 6.13
CA THR A 2 -3.48 -33.57 6.28
C THR A 2 -3.33 -32.54 5.15
N ALA A 3 -3.35 -31.26 5.49
CA ALA A 3 -3.02 -30.21 4.56
C ALA A 3 -1.62 -30.47 3.99
N ARG A 4 -1.50 -30.64 2.69
CA ARG A 4 -0.21 -30.69 2.01
C ARG A 4 0.41 -29.29 2.12
N HIS A 5 1.35 -29.12 3.04
CA HIS A 5 2.25 -27.97 3.00
C HIS A 5 3.05 -28.06 1.70
N THR A 6 2.63 -27.32 0.71
CA THR A 6 3.43 -27.13 -0.49
C THR A 6 4.54 -26.16 -0.13
N ASN A 7 5.72 -26.71 0.19
CA ASN A 7 6.94 -25.93 0.41
C ASN A 7 7.13 -24.99 -0.78
N SER A 8 6.73 -23.73 -0.62
CA SER A 8 6.79 -22.74 -1.68
C SER A 8 8.24 -22.28 -1.82
N THR A 9 8.86 -22.57 -2.97
CA THR A 9 10.22 -22.11 -3.28
C THR A 9 10.24 -20.61 -3.59
N ALA A 10 11.36 -19.95 -3.26
CA ALA A 10 11.61 -18.56 -3.67
C ALA A 10 11.43 -18.40 -5.17
N TRP A 11 10.75 -17.34 -5.58
CA TRP A 11 10.40 -17.10 -6.98
C TRP A 11 10.45 -15.61 -7.33
N THR A 12 10.92 -15.31 -8.52
CA THR A 12 10.86 -13.97 -9.11
C THR A 12 10.46 -14.10 -10.57
N GLY A 13 9.43 -13.38 -10.98
CA GLY A 13 8.91 -13.46 -12.35
C GLY A 13 7.85 -12.42 -12.64
N MET A 14 7.12 -12.68 -13.71
CA MET A 14 6.01 -11.81 -14.15
C MET A 14 4.70 -12.53 -13.90
N VAL A 15 3.74 -11.82 -13.35
CA VAL A 15 2.36 -12.27 -13.14
C VAL A 15 1.46 -11.51 -14.12
N ALA A 16 0.76 -12.25 -14.98
CA ALA A 16 -0.21 -11.67 -15.90
C ALA A 16 -1.48 -11.26 -15.13
N VAL A 17 -1.99 -10.08 -15.41
CA VAL A 17 -3.26 -9.56 -14.90
C VAL A 17 -3.88 -8.61 -15.93
N ASP A 18 -5.14 -8.83 -16.27
CA ASP A 18 -5.86 -8.07 -17.29
C ASP A 18 -5.03 -7.94 -18.61
N ASP A 19 -4.68 -6.72 -18.99
CA ASP A 19 -3.89 -6.38 -20.18
C ASP A 19 -2.38 -6.18 -19.92
N THR A 20 -1.89 -6.55 -18.72
CA THR A 20 -0.52 -6.24 -18.29
C THR A 20 0.15 -7.41 -17.58
N GLU A 21 1.41 -7.21 -17.20
CA GLU A 21 2.19 -8.14 -16.38
C GLU A 21 2.92 -7.37 -15.28
N LEU A 22 2.84 -7.89 -14.06
CA LEU A 22 3.47 -7.31 -12.86
C LEU A 22 4.75 -8.07 -12.51
N ALA A 23 5.81 -7.34 -12.20
CA ALA A 23 7.04 -7.92 -11.68
C ALA A 23 6.86 -8.24 -10.19
N VAL A 24 6.94 -9.53 -9.85
CA VAL A 24 6.68 -10.05 -8.50
C VAL A 24 7.93 -10.76 -7.98
N THR A 25 8.20 -10.61 -6.69
CA THR A 25 9.20 -11.36 -5.93
C THR A 25 8.53 -12.01 -4.72
N ASP A 26 8.76 -13.30 -4.54
CA ASP A 26 8.24 -14.13 -3.46
C ASP A 26 9.40 -14.87 -2.81
N THR A 27 9.61 -14.70 -1.53
CA THR A 27 10.69 -15.39 -0.81
C THR A 27 10.44 -16.89 -0.63
N GLY A 28 9.20 -17.34 -0.87
CA GLY A 28 8.79 -18.70 -0.52
C GLY A 28 8.75 -18.90 1.00
N GLY A 29 8.65 -20.17 1.40
CA GLY A 29 8.56 -20.60 2.80
C GLY A 29 7.13 -20.90 3.22
N ASP A 30 7.00 -21.48 4.44
CA ASP A 30 5.73 -21.94 5.00
C ASP A 30 5.16 -20.97 6.06
N GLY A 31 5.83 -19.83 6.28
CA GLY A 31 5.37 -18.79 7.20
C GLY A 31 4.14 -18.05 6.69
N ILE A 32 3.54 -17.23 7.55
CA ILE A 32 2.44 -16.36 7.20
C ILE A 32 2.83 -15.50 5.98
N ALA A 33 1.99 -15.52 4.94
CA ALA A 33 2.23 -14.72 3.76
C ALA A 33 1.95 -13.24 4.05
N VAL A 34 2.95 -12.39 3.77
CA VAL A 34 2.88 -10.93 3.89
C VAL A 34 3.00 -10.32 2.51
N LEU A 35 1.94 -9.68 2.04
CA LEU A 35 1.91 -8.96 0.77
C LEU A 35 2.16 -7.46 1.00
N TYR A 36 3.12 -6.91 0.26
CA TYR A 36 3.52 -5.52 0.37
C TYR A 36 2.98 -4.67 -0.78
N LEU A 37 2.28 -3.58 -0.45
CA LEU A 37 1.63 -2.65 -1.38
C LEU A 37 2.34 -1.30 -1.34
N ASN A 38 2.86 -0.86 -2.49
CA ASN A 38 3.71 0.32 -2.55
C ASN A 38 2.93 1.64 -2.53
N GLY A 39 3.62 2.69 -2.12
CA GLY A 39 3.18 4.06 -2.39
C GLY A 39 3.26 4.40 -3.87
N GLN A 40 2.57 5.44 -4.29
CA GLN A 40 2.29 5.77 -5.69
C GLN A 40 3.54 5.95 -6.59
N PHE A 41 4.69 6.31 -6.01
CA PHE A 41 5.97 6.50 -6.72
C PHE A 41 7.05 5.52 -6.24
N ALA A 42 6.68 4.50 -5.48
CA ALA A 42 7.61 3.53 -4.95
C ALA A 42 7.71 2.27 -5.81
N THR A 43 8.65 1.43 -5.47
CA THR A 43 8.83 0.10 -6.03
C THR A 43 8.98 -0.92 -4.92
N GLN A 44 8.83 -2.19 -5.23
CA GLN A 44 8.98 -3.30 -4.27
C GLN A 44 10.28 -3.25 -3.46
N GLY A 45 11.36 -2.68 -4.00
CA GLY A 45 12.64 -2.55 -3.30
C GLY A 45 12.63 -1.66 -2.05
N TYR A 46 11.59 -0.86 -1.84
CA TYR A 46 11.45 -0.04 -0.62
C TYR A 46 11.24 -0.89 0.63
N TRP A 47 10.68 -2.09 0.49
CA TRP A 47 10.35 -3.00 1.60
C TRP A 47 11.52 -3.82 2.13
N ARG A 48 12.69 -3.78 1.47
CA ARG A 48 13.84 -4.64 1.79
C ARG A 48 14.26 -4.63 3.27
N LYS A 49 14.15 -3.47 3.97
CA LYS A 49 14.51 -3.38 5.39
C LYS A 49 13.48 -4.03 6.30
N THR A 50 12.20 -3.81 6.03
CA THR A 50 11.11 -4.46 6.77
C THR A 50 11.16 -5.97 6.59
N ILE A 51 11.38 -6.44 5.36
CA ILE A 51 11.54 -7.87 5.05
C ILE A 51 12.75 -8.47 5.80
N ALA A 52 13.89 -7.78 5.78
CA ALA A 52 15.08 -8.24 6.49
C ALA A 52 14.89 -8.29 8.02
N GLU A 53 14.13 -7.35 8.58
CA GLU A 53 13.81 -7.29 10.01
C GLU A 53 12.82 -8.37 10.43
N LEU A 54 11.84 -8.70 9.61
CA LEU A 54 10.89 -9.79 9.86
C LEU A 54 11.56 -11.17 9.72
N GLY A 55 12.49 -11.29 8.77
CA GLY A 55 13.25 -12.51 8.55
C GLY A 55 12.44 -13.67 7.94
N PRO A 56 13.00 -14.89 7.92
CA PRO A 56 12.45 -16.04 7.21
C PRO A 56 11.25 -16.70 7.89
N GLY A 57 10.82 -16.21 9.05
CA GLY A 57 9.59 -16.69 9.72
C GLY A 57 8.30 -16.31 8.99
N PHE A 58 8.40 -15.42 8.01
CA PHE A 58 7.30 -15.00 7.14
C PHE A 58 7.63 -15.29 5.68
N ARG A 59 6.59 -15.49 4.87
CA ARG A 59 6.70 -15.53 3.41
C ARG A 59 6.41 -14.14 2.85
N HIS A 60 7.41 -13.50 2.25
CA HIS A 60 7.29 -12.13 1.77
C HIS A 60 7.00 -12.09 0.28
N ILE A 61 5.92 -11.40 -0.10
CA ILE A 61 5.52 -11.21 -1.49
C ILE A 61 5.49 -9.70 -1.76
N THR A 62 6.29 -9.27 -2.73
CA THR A 62 6.36 -7.89 -3.19
C THR A 62 6.14 -7.82 -4.68
N PHE A 63 5.57 -6.74 -5.17
CA PHE A 63 5.45 -6.51 -6.61
C PHE A 63 5.57 -5.02 -6.95
N ASP A 64 5.89 -4.75 -8.21
CA ASP A 64 5.79 -3.40 -8.76
C ASP A 64 4.42 -3.29 -9.46
N GLU A 65 3.63 -2.28 -9.16
CA GLU A 65 2.34 -2.02 -9.76
C GLU A 65 2.49 -1.71 -11.27
N ARG A 66 1.38 -1.63 -11.98
CA ARG A 66 1.27 -1.31 -13.40
C ARG A 66 2.12 -0.09 -13.75
N ALA A 67 2.96 -0.20 -14.78
CA ALA A 67 3.90 0.82 -15.23
C ALA A 67 4.93 1.30 -14.18
N ARG A 68 5.10 0.57 -13.07
CA ARG A 68 6.10 0.87 -12.02
C ARG A 68 7.37 0.04 -12.18
N GLY A 69 8.41 0.47 -11.49
CA GLY A 69 9.70 -0.20 -11.54
C GLY A 69 10.25 -0.28 -12.97
N LYS A 70 11.13 -1.25 -13.22
CA LYS A 70 11.76 -1.47 -14.54
C LYS A 70 11.04 -2.52 -15.38
N LYS A 71 10.29 -3.42 -14.77
CA LYS A 71 9.81 -4.65 -15.41
C LYS A 71 8.30 -4.69 -15.61
N SER A 72 7.48 -4.24 -14.64
CA SER A 72 6.02 -4.27 -14.77
C SER A 72 5.56 -3.52 -16.00
N LYS A 73 4.66 -4.11 -16.77
CA LYS A 73 4.25 -3.61 -18.09
C LYS A 73 3.33 -2.38 -17.96
N LEU A 74 3.10 -1.72 -19.10
CA LEU A 74 2.07 -0.72 -19.24
C LEU A 74 0.69 -1.40 -19.24
N SER A 75 -0.35 -0.62 -18.94
CA SER A 75 -1.75 -1.04 -18.99
C SER A 75 -2.59 0.07 -19.61
N ALA A 76 -3.76 -0.24 -20.08
CA ALA A 76 -4.78 0.74 -20.42
C ALA A 76 -5.52 1.24 -19.18
N ASP A 77 -5.59 0.41 -18.12
CA ASP A 77 -6.31 0.69 -16.88
C ASP A 77 -5.33 0.92 -15.71
N TYR A 78 -5.36 2.12 -15.15
CA TYR A 78 -4.62 2.54 -13.95
C TYR A 78 -5.56 2.97 -12.82
N SER A 79 -6.81 2.57 -12.87
CA SER A 79 -7.80 2.87 -11.84
C SER A 79 -7.44 2.22 -10.49
N PHE A 80 -8.03 2.73 -9.44
CA PHE A 80 -7.92 2.14 -8.11
C PHE A 80 -8.43 0.70 -8.09
N GLU A 81 -9.53 0.41 -8.78
CA GLU A 81 -10.08 -0.94 -8.88
C GLU A 81 -9.13 -1.91 -9.59
N ALA A 82 -8.36 -1.44 -10.57
CA ALA A 82 -7.29 -2.24 -11.16
C ALA A 82 -6.21 -2.60 -10.14
N ALA A 83 -5.81 -1.65 -9.29
CA ALA A 83 -4.82 -1.91 -8.23
C ALA A 83 -5.34 -2.92 -7.18
N VAL A 84 -6.63 -2.90 -6.85
CA VAL A 84 -7.22 -3.92 -5.96
C VAL A 84 -7.24 -5.30 -6.63
N ARG A 85 -7.58 -5.39 -7.93
CA ARG A 85 -7.50 -6.67 -8.68
C ARG A 85 -6.08 -7.21 -8.79
N ASP A 86 -5.08 -6.34 -8.87
CA ASP A 86 -3.66 -6.73 -8.91
C ASP A 86 -3.26 -7.51 -7.64
N VAL A 87 -3.81 -7.14 -6.47
CA VAL A 87 -3.61 -7.89 -5.21
C VAL A 87 -4.08 -9.33 -5.35
N ASP A 88 -5.31 -9.52 -5.85
CA ASP A 88 -5.89 -10.85 -6.02
C ASP A 88 -5.12 -11.69 -7.05
N ALA A 89 -4.72 -11.08 -8.16
CA ALA A 89 -3.96 -11.76 -9.20
C ALA A 89 -2.58 -12.23 -8.70
N VAL A 90 -1.88 -11.39 -7.93
CA VAL A 90 -0.57 -11.74 -7.36
C VAL A 90 -0.70 -12.87 -6.35
N LEU A 91 -1.67 -12.79 -5.41
CA LEU A 91 -1.91 -13.84 -4.41
C LEU A 91 -2.29 -15.16 -5.08
N ALA A 92 -3.20 -15.13 -6.04
CA ALA A 92 -3.64 -16.33 -6.79
C ALA A 92 -2.48 -16.97 -7.55
N ALA A 93 -1.67 -16.18 -8.27
CA ALA A 93 -0.52 -16.67 -9.02
C ALA A 93 0.56 -17.28 -8.11
N ARG A 94 0.61 -16.87 -6.85
CA ARG A 94 1.54 -17.43 -5.86
C ARG A 94 0.93 -18.52 -4.98
N GLY A 95 -0.32 -18.93 -5.25
CA GLY A 95 -1.03 -19.96 -4.47
C GLY A 95 -1.22 -19.57 -3.01
N VAL A 96 -1.53 -18.29 -2.75
CA VAL A 96 -1.76 -17.75 -1.41
C VAL A 96 -3.25 -17.57 -1.19
N GLU A 97 -3.81 -18.33 -0.26
CA GLU A 97 -5.23 -18.25 0.09
C GLU A 97 -5.50 -17.11 1.08
N ARG A 98 -4.65 -16.95 2.10
CA ARG A 98 -4.75 -15.90 3.12
C ARG A 98 -3.44 -15.13 3.25
N ALA A 99 -3.53 -13.81 3.42
CA ALA A 99 -2.37 -12.93 3.55
C ALA A 99 -2.60 -11.81 4.57
N LEU A 100 -1.50 -11.40 5.23
CA LEU A 100 -1.41 -10.13 5.91
C LEU A 100 -0.95 -9.10 4.88
N VAL A 101 -1.69 -7.99 4.73
CA VAL A 101 -1.32 -6.93 3.79
C VAL A 101 -0.62 -5.79 4.51
N VAL A 102 0.49 -5.32 3.94
CA VAL A 102 1.24 -4.16 4.46
C VAL A 102 1.29 -3.11 3.38
N GLY A 103 0.57 -2.02 3.57
CA GLY A 103 0.47 -0.96 2.57
C GLY A 103 1.08 0.35 3.05
N TRP A 104 1.80 1.06 2.17
CA TRP A 104 2.31 2.40 2.43
C TRP A 104 1.65 3.43 1.54
N SER A 105 1.20 4.57 2.11
CA SER A 105 0.62 5.67 1.35
C SER A 105 -0.57 5.22 0.50
N TYR A 106 -0.47 5.27 -0.83
CA TYR A 106 -1.45 4.71 -1.77
C TYR A 106 -1.74 3.23 -1.48
N GLY A 107 -0.69 2.42 -1.27
CA GLY A 107 -0.82 1.02 -0.94
C GLY A 107 -1.58 0.75 0.37
N ALA A 108 -1.58 1.70 1.31
CA ALA A 108 -2.40 1.59 2.52
C ALA A 108 -3.90 1.71 2.20
N VAL A 109 -4.28 2.59 1.26
CA VAL A 109 -5.69 2.68 0.82
C VAL A 109 -6.12 1.41 0.10
N VAL A 110 -5.27 0.89 -0.81
CA VAL A 110 -5.51 -0.40 -1.48
C VAL A 110 -5.67 -1.52 -0.45
N GLY A 111 -4.76 -1.59 0.53
CA GLY A 111 -4.78 -2.60 1.60
C GLY A 111 -6.02 -2.54 2.48
N ALA A 112 -6.49 -1.33 2.83
CA ALA A 112 -7.72 -1.15 3.61
C ALA A 112 -8.95 -1.65 2.85
N HIS A 113 -9.11 -1.26 1.58
CA HIS A 113 -10.22 -1.73 0.74
C HIS A 113 -10.16 -3.23 0.45
N TRP A 114 -8.95 -3.77 0.23
CA TRP A 114 -8.81 -5.19 -0.01
C TRP A 114 -9.16 -6.00 1.25
N ALA A 115 -8.73 -5.58 2.42
CA ALA A 115 -9.03 -6.24 3.68
C ALA A 115 -10.53 -6.18 4.02
N GLU A 116 -11.20 -5.06 3.74
CA GLU A 116 -12.64 -4.91 3.92
C GLU A 116 -13.43 -5.86 3.00
N ARG A 117 -13.03 -5.95 1.72
CA ARG A 117 -13.72 -6.78 0.71
C ARG A 117 -13.42 -8.28 0.84
N ASN A 118 -12.35 -8.65 1.53
CA ASN A 118 -11.87 -10.04 1.62
C ASN A 118 -11.62 -10.50 3.06
N PRO A 119 -12.59 -10.39 3.99
CA PRO A 119 -12.38 -10.70 5.41
C PRO A 119 -11.95 -12.15 5.65
N GLU A 120 -12.37 -13.10 4.82
CA GLU A 120 -11.99 -14.51 4.92
C GLU A 120 -10.54 -14.78 4.46
N ARG A 121 -9.98 -13.90 3.64
CA ARG A 121 -8.64 -14.02 3.06
C ARG A 121 -7.63 -13.10 3.72
N ALA A 122 -8.06 -12.00 4.30
CA ALA A 122 -7.22 -11.09 5.04
C ALA A 122 -6.96 -11.64 6.44
N ILE A 123 -5.70 -11.87 6.78
CA ILE A 123 -5.25 -12.12 8.16
C ILE A 123 -5.35 -10.82 8.96
N GLY A 124 -5.06 -9.71 8.31
CA GLY A 124 -5.13 -8.37 8.83
C GLY A 124 -4.36 -7.39 7.96
N ALA A 125 -4.25 -6.14 8.38
CA ALA A 125 -3.55 -5.11 7.63
C ALA A 125 -2.62 -4.27 8.52
N VAL A 126 -1.47 -3.86 7.96
CA VAL A 126 -0.61 -2.81 8.52
C VAL A 126 -0.60 -1.63 7.55
N LEU A 127 -1.19 -0.53 7.96
CA LEU A 127 -1.38 0.67 7.16
C LEU A 127 -0.31 1.71 7.54
N VAL A 128 0.68 1.87 6.66
CA VAL A 128 1.84 2.70 6.93
C VAL A 128 1.64 4.08 6.32
N ASP A 129 1.43 5.07 7.16
CA ASP A 129 1.29 6.48 6.83
C ASP A 129 0.41 6.75 5.60
N GLY A 130 -0.78 6.16 5.62
CA GLY A 130 -1.78 6.25 4.57
C GLY A 130 -3.13 5.73 5.03
N ALA A 131 -4.13 5.75 4.15
CA ALA A 131 -5.53 5.41 4.44
C ALA A 131 -6.12 6.24 5.59
N PHE A 132 -5.86 7.54 5.56
CA PHE A 132 -6.46 8.49 6.50
C PHE A 132 -7.75 9.07 5.91
N PRO A 133 -8.92 8.96 6.58
CA PRO A 133 -10.14 9.61 6.14
C PRO A 133 -10.02 11.13 6.37
N TYR A 134 -9.83 11.86 5.27
CA TYR A 134 -9.51 13.28 5.34
C TYR A 134 -9.87 14.00 4.04
N ASP A 135 -10.69 15.06 4.16
CA ASP A 135 -11.20 15.86 3.05
C ASP A 135 -10.19 16.96 2.68
N TRP A 136 -9.32 16.70 1.72
CA TRP A 136 -8.31 17.65 1.27
C TRP A 136 -8.44 18.05 -0.19
N LEU A 137 -9.19 17.29 -0.98
CA LEU A 137 -9.33 17.47 -2.41
C LEU A 137 -10.57 18.27 -2.75
N ASP A 138 -10.37 19.46 -3.27
CA ASP A 138 -11.37 20.31 -3.90
C ASP A 138 -11.05 20.52 -5.39
N ASP A 139 -11.95 21.18 -6.13
CA ASP A 139 -11.78 21.43 -7.58
C ASP A 139 -10.51 22.24 -7.88
N ALA A 140 -10.14 23.18 -7.00
CA ALA A 140 -8.94 23.97 -7.16
C ALA A 140 -7.68 23.12 -6.99
N MET A 141 -7.70 22.16 -6.07
CA MET A 141 -6.60 21.21 -5.86
C MET A 141 -6.50 20.21 -7.03
N GLU A 142 -7.62 19.71 -7.56
CA GLU A 142 -7.62 18.87 -8.75
C GLU A 142 -6.90 19.57 -9.93
N GLU A 143 -7.24 20.83 -10.20
CA GLU A 143 -6.61 21.58 -11.27
C GLU A 143 -5.11 21.85 -11.01
N ARG A 144 -4.73 22.10 -9.75
CA ARG A 144 -3.31 22.20 -9.35
C ARG A 144 -2.55 20.92 -9.61
N ILE A 145 -3.14 19.75 -9.31
CA ILE A 145 -2.55 18.43 -9.55
C ILE A 145 -2.33 18.24 -11.05
N ARG A 146 -3.36 18.49 -11.89
CA ARG A 146 -3.24 18.39 -13.35
C ARG A 146 -2.14 19.31 -13.90
N THR A 147 -2.11 20.55 -13.44
CA THR A 147 -1.09 21.53 -13.85
C THR A 147 0.31 21.12 -13.42
N LEU A 148 0.48 20.60 -12.18
CA LEU A 148 1.76 20.12 -11.69
C LEU A 148 2.30 18.98 -12.57
N PHE A 149 1.50 17.93 -12.81
CA PHE A 149 1.94 16.80 -13.62
C PHE A 149 2.18 17.21 -15.08
N LYS A 150 1.39 18.13 -15.64
CA LYS A 150 1.65 18.70 -16.96
C LYS A 150 3.01 19.41 -17.02
N ARG A 151 3.37 20.18 -15.99
CA ARG A 151 4.69 20.84 -15.89
C ARG A 151 5.84 19.83 -15.74
N LEU A 152 5.62 18.72 -15.02
CA LEU A 152 6.62 17.67 -14.82
C LEU A 152 6.75 16.71 -16.01
N SER A 153 5.85 16.78 -16.98
CA SER A 153 5.77 15.83 -18.11
C SER A 153 7.07 15.72 -18.93
N TRP A 154 7.82 16.82 -19.09
CA TRP A 154 9.09 16.84 -19.81
C TRP A 154 10.23 16.19 -19.02
N PHE A 155 10.18 16.22 -17.67
CA PHE A 155 11.23 15.69 -16.81
C PHE A 155 11.02 14.20 -16.48
N MET A 156 9.79 13.74 -16.35
CA MET A 156 9.45 12.37 -15.99
C MET A 156 10.12 11.30 -16.88
N PRO A 157 10.20 11.47 -18.22
CA PRO A 157 10.88 10.50 -19.07
C PRO A 157 12.36 10.30 -18.74
N LEU A 158 13.05 11.35 -18.26
CA LEU A 158 14.47 11.29 -17.87
C LEU A 158 14.70 10.41 -16.63
N MET A 159 13.68 10.28 -15.76
CA MET A 159 13.74 9.45 -14.55
C MET A 159 13.32 8.00 -14.77
N ARG A 160 12.68 7.68 -15.91
CA ARG A 160 12.21 6.31 -16.21
C ARG A 160 13.29 5.24 -16.17
N PRO A 161 14.52 5.47 -16.71
CA PRO A 161 15.58 4.46 -16.68
C PRO A 161 16.01 4.05 -15.26
N THR A 162 15.82 4.93 -14.27
CA THR A 162 16.11 4.63 -12.86
C THR A 162 15.11 3.66 -12.25
N GLY A 163 13.90 3.54 -12.82
CA GLY A 163 12.75 2.81 -12.25
C GLY A 163 12.00 3.57 -11.16
N LEU A 164 12.42 4.81 -10.85
CA LEU A 164 11.79 5.64 -9.81
C LEU A 164 10.60 6.46 -10.31
N ALA A 165 10.51 6.70 -11.63
CA ALA A 165 9.37 7.36 -12.23
C ALA A 165 8.45 6.34 -12.90
N PRO A 166 7.12 6.50 -12.74
CA PRO A 166 6.15 5.68 -13.46
C PRO A 166 6.28 5.90 -14.97
N ARG A 167 5.94 4.86 -15.74
CA ARG A 167 5.97 4.93 -17.21
C ARG A 167 4.63 5.34 -17.81
N MET A 168 3.60 5.49 -16.99
CA MET A 168 2.32 6.09 -17.39
C MET A 168 2.50 7.56 -17.80
N THR A 169 1.54 8.12 -18.51
CA THR A 169 1.55 9.53 -18.91
C THR A 169 1.36 10.46 -17.72
N ALA A 170 1.75 11.71 -17.86
CA ALA A 170 1.53 12.72 -16.83
C ALA A 170 0.03 12.91 -16.51
N ALA A 171 -0.84 12.84 -17.54
CA ALA A 171 -2.28 12.91 -17.35
C ALA A 171 -2.81 11.71 -16.53
N GLN A 172 -2.44 10.49 -16.89
CA GLN A 172 -2.81 9.29 -16.11
C GLN A 172 -2.32 9.36 -14.66
N GLN A 173 -1.10 9.90 -14.45
CA GLN A 173 -0.56 10.08 -13.11
C GLN A 173 -1.34 11.14 -12.32
N ALA A 174 -1.78 12.23 -12.95
CA ALA A 174 -2.62 13.25 -12.33
C ALA A 174 -3.98 12.67 -11.93
N GLU A 175 -4.65 11.95 -12.84
CA GLU A 175 -5.96 11.34 -12.55
C GLU A 175 -5.88 10.29 -11.44
N SER A 176 -4.82 9.46 -11.40
CA SER A 176 -4.60 8.50 -10.30
C SER A 176 -4.40 9.19 -8.94
N ASN A 177 -3.76 10.39 -8.89
CA ASN A 177 -3.65 11.17 -7.65
C ASN A 177 -4.99 11.80 -7.24
N ILE A 178 -5.77 12.25 -8.20
CA ILE A 178 -7.10 12.82 -7.97
C ILE A 178 -8.04 11.72 -7.45
N GLU A 179 -8.02 10.55 -8.08
CA GLU A 179 -8.79 9.39 -7.62
C GLU A 179 -8.44 9.01 -6.17
N LEU A 180 -7.14 8.93 -5.83
CA LEU A 180 -6.69 8.71 -4.46
C LEU A 180 -7.26 9.76 -3.49
N GLY A 181 -7.26 11.03 -3.88
CA GLY A 181 -7.84 12.10 -3.08
C GLY A 181 -9.34 11.94 -2.85
N LYS A 182 -10.08 11.50 -3.87
CA LYS A 182 -11.52 11.21 -3.75
C LYS A 182 -11.78 10.03 -2.83
N LEU A 183 -11.02 8.94 -2.98
CA LEU A 183 -11.11 7.75 -2.13
C LEU A 183 -10.70 8.01 -0.67
N SER A 184 -9.85 9.00 -0.42
CA SER A 184 -9.45 9.39 0.94
C SER A 184 -10.48 10.28 1.66
N ARG A 185 -11.54 10.73 0.98
CA ARG A 185 -12.60 11.54 1.65
C ARG A 185 -13.19 10.78 2.82
N THR A 186 -13.56 11.51 3.83
CA THR A 186 -14.19 10.94 5.04
C THR A 186 -15.47 10.16 4.70
N SER A 187 -16.23 10.62 3.69
CA SER A 187 -17.45 9.95 3.21
C SER A 187 -17.18 8.64 2.46
N GLU A 188 -16.00 8.47 1.90
CA GLU A 188 -15.62 7.30 1.10
C GLU A 188 -14.84 6.29 1.94
N LEU A 189 -13.73 6.73 2.53
CA LEU A 189 -12.84 5.86 3.30
C LEU A 189 -13.40 5.51 4.69
N GLY A 190 -14.16 6.43 5.31
CA GLY A 190 -14.75 6.20 6.63
C GLY A 190 -15.56 4.91 6.71
N PRO A 191 -16.58 4.73 5.86
CA PRO A 191 -17.36 3.48 5.80
C PRO A 191 -16.52 2.21 5.56
N VAL A 192 -15.48 2.28 4.73
CA VAL A 192 -14.56 1.16 4.50
C VAL A 192 -13.86 0.76 5.79
N LEU A 193 -13.29 1.74 6.50
CA LEU A 193 -12.61 1.47 7.77
C LEU A 193 -13.58 0.96 8.84
N ASP A 194 -14.81 1.47 8.87
CA ASP A 194 -15.85 1.04 9.82
C ASP A 194 -16.29 -0.42 9.56
N ALA A 195 -16.25 -0.88 8.30
CA ALA A 195 -16.64 -2.23 7.89
C ALA A 195 -15.54 -3.31 8.04
N ILE A 196 -14.27 -2.93 8.27
CA ILE A 196 -13.18 -3.89 8.43
C ILE A 196 -13.39 -4.74 9.69
N THR A 197 -13.39 -6.05 9.53
CA THR A 197 -13.57 -7.02 10.65
C THR A 197 -12.27 -7.69 11.09
N VAL A 198 -11.19 -7.53 10.34
CA VAL A 198 -9.88 -8.10 10.66
C VAL A 198 -8.98 -7.10 11.42
N PRO A 199 -7.95 -7.56 12.16
CA PRO A 199 -7.04 -6.66 12.86
C PRO A 199 -6.32 -5.69 11.94
N VAL A 200 -6.32 -4.39 12.27
CA VAL A 200 -5.57 -3.35 11.56
C VAL A 200 -4.66 -2.60 12.52
N ARG A 201 -3.41 -2.39 12.08
CA ARG A 201 -2.44 -1.54 12.79
C ARG A 201 -1.98 -0.40 11.90
N TYR A 202 -2.08 0.81 12.41
CA TYR A 202 -1.50 1.99 11.76
C TYR A 202 -0.09 2.27 12.28
N VAL A 203 0.84 2.52 11.36
CA VAL A 203 2.15 3.10 11.67
C VAL A 203 2.19 4.50 11.09
N VAL A 204 2.17 5.52 11.96
CA VAL A 204 1.93 6.91 11.59
C VAL A 204 3.21 7.73 11.71
N ALA A 205 3.61 8.43 10.66
CA ALA A 205 4.68 9.40 10.68
C ALA A 205 4.24 10.68 11.41
N SER A 206 5.04 11.15 12.38
CA SER A 206 4.79 12.40 13.11
C SER A 206 5.69 13.54 12.65
N GLY A 207 6.71 13.24 11.84
CA GLY A 207 7.62 14.24 11.26
C GLY A 207 6.94 15.05 10.17
N THR A 208 7.34 16.32 10.04
CA THR A 208 6.83 17.20 8.98
C THR A 208 7.38 16.79 7.62
N SER A 209 6.50 16.60 6.65
CA SER A 209 6.88 16.47 5.24
C SER A 209 7.08 17.86 4.64
N PHE A 210 7.98 17.98 3.68
CA PHE A 210 8.23 19.24 2.97
C PHE A 210 6.94 19.73 2.31
N GLY A 211 6.43 20.88 2.75
CA GLY A 211 5.20 21.48 2.23
C GLY A 211 3.90 21.15 2.97
N SER A 212 3.92 20.25 3.97
CA SER A 212 2.72 19.99 4.78
C SER A 212 2.52 21.09 5.83
N LYS A 213 1.27 21.57 5.95
CA LYS A 213 0.88 22.54 6.97
C LYS A 213 0.51 21.82 8.28
N ARG A 214 0.70 22.48 9.43
CA ARG A 214 0.36 21.92 10.74
C ARG A 214 -1.13 21.53 10.81
N ASP A 215 -2.01 22.37 10.25
CA ASP A 215 -3.47 22.16 10.21
C ASP A 215 -3.87 20.90 9.43
N GLU A 216 -3.11 20.54 8.41
CA GLU A 216 -3.30 19.31 7.62
C GLU A 216 -3.02 18.06 8.46
N GLN A 217 -1.92 18.08 9.23
CA GLN A 217 -1.58 16.97 10.13
C GLN A 217 -2.61 16.79 11.25
N GLU A 218 -3.19 17.89 11.76
CA GLU A 218 -4.24 17.83 12.77
C GLU A 218 -5.53 17.20 12.21
N LYS A 219 -5.92 17.55 10.99
CA LYS A 219 -7.10 16.97 10.32
C LYS A 219 -6.90 15.46 10.03
N ILE A 220 -5.73 15.08 9.53
CA ILE A 220 -5.37 13.66 9.32
C ILE A 220 -5.49 12.88 10.64
N ARG A 221 -4.96 13.42 11.73
CA ARG A 221 -5.04 12.78 13.06
C ARG A 221 -6.47 12.65 13.56
N SER A 222 -7.29 13.69 13.41
CA SER A 222 -8.68 13.66 13.85
C SER A 222 -9.50 12.61 13.08
N GLY A 223 -9.27 12.44 11.78
CA GLY A 223 -9.91 11.40 10.98
C GLY A 223 -9.53 10.00 11.44
N LEU A 224 -8.25 9.78 11.75
CA LEU A 224 -7.77 8.50 12.27
C LEU A 224 -8.29 8.21 13.69
N ASP A 225 -8.28 9.19 14.58
CA ASP A 225 -8.81 9.04 15.94
C ASP A 225 -10.31 8.69 15.92
N ALA A 226 -11.06 9.27 15.00
CA ALA A 226 -12.47 8.93 14.79
C ALA A 226 -12.65 7.48 14.31
N ALA A 227 -11.83 7.01 13.35
CA ALA A 227 -11.88 5.64 12.85
C ALA A 227 -11.51 4.61 13.94
N THR A 228 -10.46 4.86 14.72
CA THR A 228 -10.05 3.98 15.84
C THR A 228 -11.07 3.94 16.97
N THR A 229 -11.85 4.99 17.15
CA THR A 229 -12.94 5.04 18.14
C THR A 229 -14.15 4.22 17.70
N ARG A 230 -14.48 4.25 16.40
CA ARG A 230 -15.64 3.54 15.86
C ARG A 230 -15.38 2.04 15.66
N ASN A 231 -14.18 1.67 15.22
CA ASN A 231 -13.85 0.28 14.94
C ASN A 231 -12.75 -0.25 15.88
N PRO A 232 -13.06 -1.17 16.81
CA PRO A 232 -12.10 -1.71 17.78
C PRO A 232 -11.00 -2.58 17.15
N ASN A 233 -11.20 -3.06 15.92
CA ASN A 233 -10.18 -3.81 15.18
C ASN A 233 -9.04 -2.91 14.71
N ILE A 234 -9.28 -1.60 14.60
CA ILE A 234 -8.31 -0.61 14.14
C ILE A 234 -7.60 0.03 15.34
N ARG A 235 -6.27 -0.05 15.35
CA ARG A 235 -5.44 0.56 16.40
C ARG A 235 -4.22 1.24 15.80
N ILE A 236 -3.70 2.23 16.52
CA ILE A 236 -2.39 2.81 16.21
C ILE A 236 -1.34 1.90 16.87
N GLY A 237 -0.59 1.16 16.05
CA GLY A 237 0.52 0.32 16.49
C GLY A 237 1.74 1.16 16.85
N ALA A 238 2.06 2.18 16.04
CA ALA A 238 3.18 3.08 16.33
C ALA A 238 2.97 4.49 15.77
N LYS A 239 3.47 5.50 16.53
CA LYS A 239 3.71 6.87 16.05
C LYS A 239 5.22 7.07 16.01
N VAL A 240 5.79 7.34 14.83
CA VAL A 240 7.23 7.39 14.60
C VAL A 240 7.71 8.78 14.19
N PRO A 241 8.97 9.16 14.52
CA PRO A 241 9.46 10.53 14.32
C PRO A 241 9.77 10.86 12.85
N SER A 242 9.84 9.89 11.96
CA SER A 242 10.07 10.12 10.54
C SER A 242 8.94 10.90 9.88
N ASN A 243 9.24 11.46 8.72
CA ASN A 243 8.25 11.96 7.78
C ASN A 243 7.80 10.84 6.81
N HIS A 244 6.74 11.12 6.04
CA HIS A 244 6.14 10.22 5.05
C HIS A 244 7.16 9.50 4.14
N GLY A 245 8.10 10.24 3.54
CA GLY A 245 9.07 9.67 2.60
C GLY A 245 10.22 8.89 3.24
N ALA A 246 10.40 8.99 4.56
CA ALA A 246 11.51 8.35 5.26
C ALA A 246 11.09 7.12 6.08
N ILE A 247 9.79 6.95 6.33
CA ILE A 247 9.24 5.95 7.27
C ILE A 247 9.70 4.52 6.96
N LEU A 248 9.61 4.07 5.70
CA LEU A 248 10.05 2.73 5.29
C LEU A 248 11.56 2.51 5.46
N ARG A 249 12.34 3.57 5.45
CA ARG A 249 13.80 3.49 5.54
C ARG A 249 14.31 3.62 6.98
N LYS A 250 13.63 4.45 7.81
CA LYS A 250 14.08 4.78 9.16
C LYS A 250 13.37 3.98 10.24
N ASP A 251 12.06 3.79 10.10
CA ASP A 251 11.21 3.18 11.13
C ASP A 251 10.66 1.80 10.72
N PHE A 252 11.38 1.10 9.84
CA PHE A 252 11.02 -0.23 9.37
C PHE A 252 10.81 -1.25 10.51
N ARG A 253 11.44 -1.06 11.69
CA ARG A 253 11.23 -1.90 12.87
C ARG A 253 9.82 -1.75 13.42
N ALA A 254 9.31 -0.53 13.55
CA ALA A 254 7.94 -0.30 14.00
C ALA A 254 6.89 -0.93 13.05
N ILE A 255 7.20 -0.95 11.75
CA ILE A 255 6.37 -1.65 10.76
C ILE A 255 6.44 -3.16 10.99
N ALA A 256 7.64 -3.72 11.16
CA ALA A 256 7.83 -5.13 11.41
C ALA A 256 7.16 -5.59 12.72
N ASP A 257 7.24 -4.79 13.78
CA ASP A 257 6.59 -5.08 15.06
C ASP A 257 5.06 -5.08 14.92
N SER A 258 4.50 -4.14 14.15
CA SER A 258 3.06 -4.13 13.83
C SER A 258 2.64 -5.34 13.01
N VAL A 259 3.49 -5.84 12.10
CA VAL A 259 3.23 -7.08 11.34
C VAL A 259 3.22 -8.29 12.29
N ARG A 260 4.17 -8.39 13.21
CA ARG A 260 4.21 -9.47 14.22
C ARG A 260 2.97 -9.44 15.10
N GLU A 261 2.58 -8.27 15.60
CA GLU A 261 1.37 -8.10 16.41
C GLU A 261 0.12 -8.57 15.68
N VAL A 262 -0.07 -8.19 14.41
CA VAL A 262 -1.24 -8.65 13.63
C VAL A 262 -1.19 -10.16 13.40
N ALA A 263 -0.01 -10.72 13.12
CA ALA A 263 0.16 -12.14 12.89
C ALA A 263 -0.15 -12.98 14.16
N GLU A 264 0.18 -12.48 15.35
CA GLU A 264 -0.13 -13.13 16.64
C GLU A 264 -1.63 -13.15 16.97
N LEU A 265 -2.42 -12.23 16.40
CA LEU A 265 -3.87 -12.19 16.60
C LEU A 265 -4.65 -13.19 15.73
N ASP A 266 -4.02 -13.79 14.73
CA ASP A 266 -4.62 -14.79 13.83
C ASP A 266 -4.48 -16.24 14.40
N GLY A 267 -3.59 -16.46 15.37
CA GLY A 267 -3.31 -17.77 15.99
C GLY A 267 -4.09 -17.98 17.26
#